data_2201b795f965532f4308fae936db08a0
#
_entry.id   2201b795f965532f4308fae936db08a0
#
_cell.length_a   1.000
_cell.length_b   1.000
_cell.length_c   1.000
_cell.angle_alpha   90.00
_cell.angle_beta   90.00
_cell.angle_gamma   90.00
#
_symmetry.space_group_name_H-M   'P 1'
#
loop_
_entity.id
_entity.type
_entity.pdbx_description
1 polymer ?
#
loop_
_entity_poly.entity_id
_entity_poly.type
_entity_poly.pdbx_seq_one_letter_code
_entity_poly.pdbx_strand_id
1 'polypeptide(L)'
;MSDSRPNISRHDDGTPSKDIANVGKSSLNPFKVLRYGDYKFVWPTEALSLWAMEMEIIVLAIFVLRDTNSPLLVGLIGAVKFAGTLFGPLYGLMVDRFNRKLLQVGVRVFGVALAITLTTLIITDKLELWHAYAIVTAGSMVRMLDLILIQTLTADAVPSHALHGAIGLSRSTLDGARVVGSIVGGTLLELLGLDWAYITITVLYLMATITAIKIDSRPVKTDSETVSIWRGFKEGLHYIKENPLLPGLIFFSFLIEFTAFPLVNGLMAVIGSDLYNQNGTGIGLLAAIASAGALSGAALLGIKQSVLNPGRIMILGSFTWHALMLLLALTPPLWLFTVLLLLWGFSGGITFVAMVVALLRTAPAKTRGRVMGIRSLGIYGLSLGLLFGGWISQEAGPATMIGVLGGIGLSATLIAVIKWPALFRSE
;
A
#
# COMPACT_ATOMS: atom_id res chain seq x y z
N MET A 1 69.64 -15.57 -17.74
CA MET A 1 70.06 -16.08 -16.41
C MET A 1 69.50 -15.10 -15.40
N SER A 2 68.54 -15.36 -14.72
CA SER A 2 68.05 -15.93 -13.51
C SER A 2 66.57 -15.70 -13.41
N ASP A 3 65.92 -16.82 -13.29
CA ASP A 3 64.49 -17.03 -13.10
C ASP A 3 64.17 -16.70 -11.64
N SER A 4 63.14 -15.88 -11.39
CA SER A 4 62.57 -15.70 -10.06
C SER A 4 61.05 -15.60 -10.15
N ARG A 5 60.41 -16.78 -10.11
CA ARG A 5 58.98 -16.94 -9.90
C ARG A 5 58.60 -16.63 -8.44
N PRO A 6 57.57 -15.89 -8.13
CA PRO A 6 57.05 -15.79 -6.78
C PRO A 6 56.27 -17.03 -6.37
N ASN A 7 56.61 -17.54 -5.25
CA ASN A 7 56.08 -18.70 -4.54
C ASN A 7 54.60 -18.44 -4.11
N ILE A 8 53.65 -19.16 -4.68
CA ILE A 8 52.23 -19.16 -4.23
C ILE A 8 52.15 -20.25 -3.13
N SER A 9 52.18 -19.83 -1.89
CA SER A 9 51.81 -20.69 -0.76
C SER A 9 50.30 -20.87 -0.72
N ARG A 10 49.83 -22.08 -1.06
CA ARG A 10 48.50 -22.57 -0.74
C ARG A 10 48.36 -22.70 0.79
N HIS A 11 47.44 -21.96 1.37
CA HIS A 11 46.74 -22.37 2.58
C HIS A 11 45.28 -22.54 2.22
N ASP A 12 44.95 -23.78 1.96
CA ASP A 12 43.59 -24.29 1.75
C ASP A 12 43.18 -24.95 3.09
N ASP A 13 42.63 -24.15 3.99
CA ASP A 13 41.90 -24.65 5.16
C ASP A 13 40.42 -24.32 4.96
N GLY A 14 39.68 -25.34 4.49
CA GLY A 14 38.24 -25.32 4.22
C GLY A 14 37.33 -25.18 5.46
N THR A 15 37.62 -24.20 6.30
CA THR A 15 36.67 -23.78 7.35
C THR A 15 35.91 -22.55 6.86
N PRO A 16 34.57 -22.63 6.74
CA PRO A 16 33.76 -21.44 6.43
C PRO A 16 34.02 -20.42 7.54
N SER A 17 34.35 -19.19 7.11
CA SER A 17 34.66 -18.11 8.06
C SER A 17 33.49 -17.96 9.03
N LYS A 18 33.78 -17.85 10.32
CA LYS A 18 32.79 -17.70 11.42
C LYS A 18 31.85 -16.50 11.23
N ASP A 19 32.16 -15.62 10.28
CA ASP A 19 31.33 -14.45 9.92
C ASP A 19 30.07 -14.83 9.16
N ILE A 20 30.06 -15.95 8.42
CA ILE A 20 28.86 -16.42 7.71
C ILE A 20 27.88 -17.12 8.68
N ALA A 21 28.37 -17.73 9.75
CA ALA A 21 27.52 -18.40 10.74
C ALA A 21 26.81 -17.44 11.72
N ASN A 22 27.25 -16.19 11.83
CA ASN A 22 26.65 -15.18 12.71
C ASN A 22 25.55 -14.32 12.06
N VAL A 23 25.31 -14.45 10.77
CA VAL A 23 24.21 -13.74 10.05
C VAL A 23 22.83 -14.30 10.43
N GLY A 24 22.77 -15.48 11.05
CA GLY A 24 21.52 -16.20 11.39
C GLY A 24 20.92 -15.89 12.77
N LYS A 25 21.54 -15.08 13.62
CA LYS A 25 21.07 -14.79 14.99
C LYS A 25 21.06 -13.31 15.37
N SER A 26 20.82 -12.39 14.43
CA SER A 26 20.51 -11.02 14.80
C SER A 26 19.12 -11.00 15.44
N SER A 27 19.08 -10.66 16.72
CA SER A 27 17.88 -10.59 17.56
C SER A 27 16.70 -9.96 16.82
N LEU A 28 15.57 -10.67 16.82
CA LEU A 28 14.26 -10.35 16.26
C LEU A 28 13.58 -9.06 16.84
N ASN A 29 14.33 -8.10 17.28
CA ASN A 29 13.75 -6.84 17.75
C ASN A 29 13.79 -5.80 16.64
N PRO A 30 12.67 -5.58 15.89
CA PRO A 30 12.60 -4.62 14.79
C PRO A 30 12.87 -3.18 15.25
N PHE A 31 12.66 -2.87 16.54
CA PHE A 31 12.90 -1.54 17.10
C PHE A 31 14.39 -1.20 17.29
N LYS A 32 15.32 -2.16 17.15
CA LYS A 32 16.76 -1.84 17.16
C LYS A 32 17.15 -0.89 16.03
N VAL A 33 16.39 -0.89 14.94
CA VAL A 33 16.62 0.00 13.79
C VAL A 33 16.43 1.47 14.17
N LEU A 34 15.59 1.79 15.15
CA LEU A 34 15.38 3.17 15.65
C LEU A 34 16.63 3.80 16.30
N ARG A 35 17.67 3.02 16.57
CA ARG A 35 18.93 3.53 17.10
C ARG A 35 19.84 4.15 16.03
N TYR A 36 19.55 3.92 14.75
CA TYR A 36 20.36 4.46 13.66
C TYR A 36 19.99 5.90 13.35
N GLY A 37 20.96 6.79 13.46
CA GLY A 37 20.97 8.17 12.99
C GLY A 37 19.63 8.87 12.95
N ASP A 38 19.25 9.31 11.76
CA ASP A 38 18.02 10.04 11.49
C ASP A 38 16.78 9.15 11.41
N TYR A 39 16.93 7.82 11.36
CA TYR A 39 15.79 6.91 11.27
C TYR A 39 14.83 7.05 12.46
N LYS A 40 15.35 7.44 13.64
CA LYS A 40 14.54 7.79 14.82
C LYS A 40 13.56 8.94 14.59
N PHE A 41 13.74 9.74 13.53
CA PHE A 41 12.84 10.81 13.11
C PHE A 41 12.07 10.44 11.84
N VAL A 42 12.69 9.71 10.91
CA VAL A 42 12.05 9.25 9.66
C VAL A 42 10.87 8.32 9.96
N TRP A 43 11.06 7.32 10.83
CA TRP A 43 9.99 6.39 11.16
C TRP A 43 8.79 7.02 11.87
N PRO A 44 8.92 7.88 12.91
CA PRO A 44 7.76 8.56 13.50
C PRO A 44 7.05 9.49 12.50
N THR A 45 7.81 10.15 11.61
CA THR A 45 7.23 10.96 10.53
C THR A 45 6.32 10.12 9.63
N GLU A 46 6.78 8.94 9.23
CA GLU A 46 6.00 7.99 8.45
C GLU A 46 4.79 7.47 9.26
N ALA A 47 5.02 6.98 10.47
CA ALA A 47 4.00 6.36 11.31
C ALA A 47 2.82 7.29 11.60
N LEU A 48 3.09 8.52 12.05
CA LEU A 48 2.06 9.52 12.37
C LEU A 48 1.23 9.87 11.13
N SER A 49 1.88 10.00 9.97
CA SER A 49 1.17 10.29 8.73
C SER A 49 0.32 9.15 8.23
N LEU A 50 0.81 7.91 8.35
CA LEU A 50 0.03 6.72 7.99
C LEU A 50 -1.21 6.59 8.88
N TRP A 51 -1.09 6.85 10.18
CA TRP A 51 -2.21 6.83 11.10
C TRP A 51 -3.25 7.91 10.75
N ALA A 52 -2.82 9.14 10.51
CA ALA A 52 -3.70 10.23 10.08
C ALA A 52 -4.43 9.87 8.79
N MET A 53 -3.70 9.32 7.81
CA MET A 53 -4.23 8.96 6.51
C MET A 53 -5.28 7.81 6.58
N GLU A 54 -5.02 6.77 7.37
CA GLU A 54 -5.97 5.64 7.48
C GLU A 54 -7.23 6.03 8.27
N MET A 55 -7.10 6.94 9.25
CA MET A 55 -8.27 7.56 9.90
C MET A 55 -9.07 8.41 8.90
N GLU A 56 -8.39 9.25 8.11
CA GLU A 56 -9.02 10.13 7.13
C GLU A 56 -9.80 9.36 6.06
N ILE A 57 -9.30 8.19 5.61
CA ILE A 57 -10.02 7.35 4.64
C ILE A 57 -11.41 6.99 5.14
N ILE A 58 -11.50 6.48 6.36
CA ILE A 58 -12.77 5.97 6.90
C ILE A 58 -13.70 7.13 7.28
N VAL A 59 -13.16 8.20 7.87
CA VAL A 59 -13.92 9.39 8.29
C VAL A 59 -14.57 10.06 7.07
N LEU A 60 -13.81 10.29 6.01
CA LEU A 60 -14.33 10.92 4.79
C LEU A 60 -15.33 10.02 4.05
N ALA A 61 -15.08 8.71 3.97
CA ALA A 61 -16.02 7.80 3.35
C ALA A 61 -17.38 7.81 4.06
N ILE A 62 -17.38 7.78 5.40
CA ILE A 62 -18.61 7.85 6.21
C ILE A 62 -19.26 9.24 6.09
N PHE A 63 -18.48 10.31 6.13
CA PHE A 63 -18.98 11.68 5.95
C PHE A 63 -19.71 11.83 4.61
N VAL A 64 -19.05 11.49 3.50
CA VAL A 64 -19.64 11.58 2.16
C VAL A 64 -20.89 10.73 2.05
N LEU A 65 -20.89 9.52 2.62
CA LEU A 65 -22.06 8.66 2.60
C LEU A 65 -23.24 9.27 3.38
N ARG A 66 -23.00 9.80 4.56
CA ARG A 66 -24.04 10.41 5.40
C ARG A 66 -24.59 11.70 4.82
N ASP A 67 -23.74 12.50 4.18
CA ASP A 67 -24.13 13.77 3.57
C ASP A 67 -24.92 13.59 2.28
N THR A 68 -24.55 12.60 1.46
CA THR A 68 -25.07 12.46 0.09
C THR A 68 -25.98 11.27 -0.13
N ASN A 69 -25.95 10.27 0.74
CA ASN A 69 -26.55 8.95 0.54
C ASN A 69 -26.16 8.31 -0.82
N SER A 70 -24.99 8.65 -1.36
CA SER A 70 -24.53 8.20 -2.67
C SER A 70 -23.27 7.33 -2.58
N PRO A 71 -23.39 6.00 -2.79
CA PRO A 71 -22.27 5.09 -2.92
C PRO A 71 -21.28 5.48 -4.03
N LEU A 72 -21.79 6.06 -5.13
CA LEU A 72 -20.96 6.55 -6.24
C LEU A 72 -20.02 7.67 -5.77
N LEU A 73 -20.54 8.63 -5.00
CA LEU A 73 -19.73 9.72 -4.46
C LEU A 73 -18.71 9.22 -3.44
N VAL A 74 -19.03 8.21 -2.63
CA VAL A 74 -18.04 7.52 -1.79
C VAL A 74 -16.95 6.86 -2.63
N GLY A 75 -17.32 6.19 -3.71
CA GLY A 75 -16.34 5.63 -4.67
C GLY A 75 -15.48 6.72 -5.32
N LEU A 76 -16.06 7.86 -5.67
CA LEU A 76 -15.36 8.99 -6.27
C LEU A 76 -14.30 9.59 -5.31
N ILE A 77 -14.64 9.84 -4.04
CA ILE A 77 -13.66 10.38 -3.09
C ILE A 77 -12.49 9.41 -2.87
N GLY A 78 -12.76 8.11 -2.83
CA GLY A 78 -11.74 7.08 -2.81
C GLY A 78 -10.86 7.09 -4.08
N ALA A 79 -11.48 7.28 -5.25
CA ALA A 79 -10.77 7.28 -6.54
C ALA A 79 -9.84 8.49 -6.71
N VAL A 80 -10.29 9.70 -6.40
CA VAL A 80 -9.49 10.93 -6.54
C VAL A 80 -8.27 10.96 -5.61
N LYS A 81 -8.31 10.19 -4.54
CA LYS A 81 -7.19 9.99 -3.62
C LYS A 81 -5.94 9.43 -4.33
N PHE A 82 -6.10 8.77 -5.46
CA PHE A 82 -5.01 8.20 -6.26
C PHE A 82 -4.68 9.02 -7.52
N ALA A 83 -5.36 10.15 -7.75
CA ALA A 83 -5.13 10.99 -8.92
C ALA A 83 -3.68 11.46 -9.06
N GLY A 84 -3.00 11.77 -7.95
CA GLY A 84 -1.61 12.20 -7.92
C GLY A 84 -0.60 11.17 -8.41
N THR A 85 -0.95 9.88 -8.46
CA THR A 85 -0.05 8.84 -8.96
C THR A 85 0.29 8.98 -10.44
N LEU A 86 -0.54 9.71 -11.22
CA LEU A 86 -0.27 10.06 -12.62
C LEU A 86 1.06 10.81 -12.79
N PHE A 87 1.45 11.57 -11.79
CA PHE A 87 2.67 12.38 -11.80
C PHE A 87 3.90 11.66 -11.21
N GLY A 88 3.79 10.36 -10.90
CA GLY A 88 4.85 9.55 -10.30
C GLY A 88 6.23 9.72 -10.94
N PRO A 89 6.35 9.69 -12.30
CA PRO A 89 7.64 9.91 -12.97
C PRO A 89 8.27 11.28 -12.71
N LEU A 90 7.45 12.33 -12.53
CA LEU A 90 7.93 13.68 -12.22
C LEU A 90 8.49 13.76 -10.79
N TYR A 91 7.88 13.04 -9.86
CA TYR A 91 8.31 13.02 -8.46
C TYR A 91 9.68 12.36 -8.28
N GLY A 92 9.99 11.31 -9.04
CA GLY A 92 11.33 10.72 -9.06
C GLY A 92 12.39 11.76 -9.43
N LEU A 93 12.15 12.55 -10.50
CA LEU A 93 13.05 13.63 -10.91
C LEU A 93 13.18 14.73 -9.84
N MET A 94 12.11 15.04 -9.12
CA MET A 94 12.15 16.01 -8.04
C MET A 94 13.05 15.52 -6.89
N VAL A 95 12.91 14.26 -6.48
CA VAL A 95 13.71 13.66 -5.40
C VAL A 95 15.20 13.58 -5.75
N ASP A 96 15.53 13.41 -7.03
CA ASP A 96 16.92 13.37 -7.49
C ASP A 96 17.56 14.76 -7.63
N ARG A 97 16.76 15.81 -7.89
CA ARG A 97 17.27 17.17 -8.15
C ARG A 97 17.24 18.10 -6.95
N PHE A 98 16.29 17.91 -6.04
CA PHE A 98 16.08 18.81 -4.91
C PHE A 98 16.55 18.19 -3.60
N ASN A 99 16.77 19.03 -2.60
CA ASN A 99 17.10 18.58 -1.25
C ASN A 99 15.94 17.78 -0.67
N ARG A 100 16.17 16.50 -0.38
CA ARG A 100 15.18 15.56 0.11
C ARG A 100 14.51 15.98 1.41
N LYS A 101 15.28 16.57 2.34
CA LYS A 101 14.74 17.13 3.59
C LYS A 101 13.75 18.26 3.30
N LEU A 102 14.16 19.22 2.45
CA LEU A 102 13.33 20.37 2.13
C LEU A 102 12.04 19.94 1.43
N LEU A 103 12.14 18.98 0.50
CA LEU A 103 10.96 18.38 -0.15
C LEU A 103 10.06 17.66 0.88
N GLN A 104 10.64 16.87 1.80
CA GLN A 104 9.88 16.17 2.82
C GLN A 104 9.13 17.13 3.74
N VAL A 105 9.80 18.18 4.23
CA VAL A 105 9.17 19.21 5.05
C VAL A 105 8.09 19.93 4.27
N GLY A 106 8.35 20.29 3.01
CA GLY A 106 7.37 20.95 2.14
C GLY A 106 6.10 20.13 1.94
N VAL A 107 6.25 18.84 1.65
CA VAL A 107 5.12 17.89 1.54
C VAL A 107 4.32 17.82 2.84
N ARG A 108 4.99 17.77 3.98
CA ARG A 108 4.31 17.72 5.30
C ARG A 108 3.59 19.03 5.63
N VAL A 109 4.23 20.17 5.41
CA VAL A 109 3.61 21.50 5.62
C VAL A 109 2.38 21.65 4.73
N PHE A 110 2.47 21.22 3.46
CA PHE A 110 1.32 21.26 2.55
C PHE A 110 0.19 20.37 3.06
N GLY A 111 0.49 19.12 3.47
CA GLY A 111 -0.50 18.20 4.04
C GLY A 111 -1.18 18.77 5.29
N VAL A 112 -0.42 19.36 6.21
CA VAL A 112 -0.97 20.03 7.40
C VAL A 112 -1.84 21.22 7.01
N ALA A 113 -1.43 22.02 6.04
CA ALA A 113 -2.25 23.16 5.58
C ALA A 113 -3.60 22.70 5.04
N LEU A 114 -3.63 21.62 4.26
CA LEU A 114 -4.87 21.02 3.78
C LEU A 114 -5.74 20.49 4.93
N ALA A 115 -5.13 19.80 5.91
CA ALA A 115 -5.85 19.27 7.07
C ALA A 115 -6.42 20.40 7.94
N ILE A 116 -5.65 21.48 8.19
CA ILE A 116 -6.13 22.67 8.91
C ILE A 116 -7.27 23.33 8.16
N THR A 117 -7.15 23.47 6.82
CA THR A 117 -8.21 24.08 6.01
C THR A 117 -9.50 23.28 6.14
N LEU A 118 -9.44 21.95 6.01
CA LEU A 118 -10.61 21.10 6.13
C LEU A 118 -11.19 21.12 7.55
N THR A 119 -10.35 21.06 8.57
CA THR A 119 -10.77 21.18 9.98
C THR A 119 -11.46 22.52 10.25
N THR A 120 -10.92 23.63 9.71
CA THR A 120 -11.51 24.96 9.87
C THR A 120 -12.89 25.03 9.19
N LEU A 121 -13.04 24.47 8.00
CA LEU A 121 -14.32 24.43 7.29
C LEU A 121 -15.35 23.61 8.05
N ILE A 122 -14.94 22.51 8.69
CA ILE A 122 -15.80 21.68 9.53
C ILE A 122 -16.27 22.46 10.76
N ILE A 123 -15.35 23.00 11.55
CA ILE A 123 -15.67 23.71 12.82
C ILE A 123 -16.51 24.96 12.57
N THR A 124 -16.38 25.61 11.41
CA THR A 124 -17.15 26.80 11.05
C THR A 124 -18.46 26.49 10.34
N ASP A 125 -18.86 25.22 10.23
CA ASP A 125 -20.06 24.74 9.52
C ASP A 125 -20.12 25.23 8.05
N LYS A 126 -18.96 25.46 7.43
CA LYS A 126 -18.83 25.88 6.02
C LYS A 126 -18.34 24.78 5.09
N LEU A 127 -18.27 23.55 5.58
CA LEU A 127 -17.84 22.44 4.78
C LEU A 127 -18.92 22.09 3.76
N GLU A 128 -18.55 22.22 2.47
CA GLU A 128 -19.31 21.71 1.36
C GLU A 128 -18.59 20.50 0.74
N LEU A 129 -19.33 19.64 0.09
CA LEU A 129 -18.82 18.39 -0.49
C LEU A 129 -17.63 18.63 -1.43
N TRP A 130 -17.69 19.67 -2.28
CA TRP A 130 -16.61 19.98 -3.21
C TRP A 130 -15.29 20.36 -2.51
N HIS A 131 -15.34 20.96 -1.32
CA HIS A 131 -14.13 21.24 -0.53
C HIS A 131 -13.40 19.94 -0.18
N ALA A 132 -14.13 18.89 0.26
CA ALA A 132 -13.54 17.60 0.58
C ALA A 132 -12.85 17.00 -0.66
N TYR A 133 -13.52 17.00 -1.83
CA TYR A 133 -12.92 16.50 -3.08
C TYR A 133 -11.69 17.31 -3.51
N ALA A 134 -11.76 18.63 -3.45
CA ALA A 134 -10.65 19.51 -3.84
C ALA A 134 -9.42 19.26 -2.94
N ILE A 135 -9.63 19.18 -1.63
CA ILE A 135 -8.57 18.98 -0.63
C ILE A 135 -7.96 17.59 -0.77
N VAL A 136 -8.78 16.53 -0.89
CA VAL A 136 -8.28 15.16 -1.10
C VAL A 136 -7.51 15.05 -2.41
N THR A 137 -8.00 15.68 -3.48
CA THR A 137 -7.29 15.70 -4.77
C THR A 137 -5.95 16.41 -4.65
N ALA A 138 -5.91 17.59 -4.02
CA ALA A 138 -4.68 18.33 -3.78
C ALA A 138 -3.69 17.53 -2.92
N GLY A 139 -4.17 16.87 -1.86
CA GLY A 139 -3.37 15.96 -1.02
C GLY A 139 -2.81 14.77 -1.79
N SER A 140 -3.59 14.23 -2.74
CA SER A 140 -3.15 13.12 -3.59
C SER A 140 -1.94 13.48 -4.45
N MET A 141 -1.82 14.75 -4.88
CA MET A 141 -0.69 15.22 -5.70
C MET A 141 0.65 15.08 -5.00
N VAL A 142 0.70 15.26 -3.69
CA VAL A 142 1.95 15.19 -2.92
C VAL A 142 2.19 13.80 -2.29
N ARG A 143 1.16 12.97 -2.20
CA ARG A 143 1.23 11.66 -1.56
C ARG A 143 2.25 10.72 -2.21
N MET A 144 2.30 10.68 -3.54
CA MET A 144 3.26 9.82 -4.24
C MET A 144 4.69 10.31 -4.06
N LEU A 145 4.89 11.62 -4.04
CA LEU A 145 6.17 12.24 -3.72
C LEU A 145 6.60 11.87 -2.28
N ASP A 146 5.69 11.95 -1.33
CA ASP A 146 5.92 11.57 0.07
C ASP A 146 6.37 10.12 0.20
N LEU A 147 5.69 9.20 -0.48
CA LEU A 147 6.04 7.77 -0.48
C LEU A 147 7.47 7.52 -0.99
N ILE A 148 7.87 8.19 -2.08
CA ILE A 148 9.22 8.07 -2.65
C ILE A 148 10.26 8.67 -1.69
N LEU A 149 9.95 9.82 -1.10
CA LEU A 149 10.84 10.50 -0.14
C LEU A 149 11.09 9.66 1.10
N ILE A 150 10.04 9.11 1.72
CA ILE A 150 10.17 8.27 2.92
C ILE A 150 11.00 7.03 2.63
N GLN A 151 10.78 6.34 1.50
CA GLN A 151 11.57 5.17 1.12
C GLN A 151 13.05 5.52 0.93
N THR A 152 13.31 6.67 0.30
CA THR A 152 14.68 7.15 0.05
C THR A 152 15.36 7.57 1.35
N LEU A 153 14.68 8.36 2.19
CA LEU A 153 15.20 8.79 3.50
C LEU A 153 15.44 7.60 4.44
N THR A 154 14.58 6.58 4.37
CA THR A 154 14.78 5.32 5.11
C THR A 154 16.06 4.64 4.67
N ALA A 155 16.31 4.53 3.35
CA ALA A 155 17.53 3.92 2.83
C ALA A 155 18.79 4.73 3.17
N ASP A 156 18.70 6.06 3.22
CA ASP A 156 19.81 6.94 3.60
C ASP A 156 20.11 6.91 5.11
N ALA A 157 19.08 6.70 5.93
CA ALA A 157 19.17 6.80 7.40
C ALA A 157 19.72 5.54 8.08
N VAL A 158 19.69 4.37 7.40
CA VAL A 158 20.12 3.09 7.98
C VAL A 158 21.22 2.43 7.15
N PRO A 159 22.17 1.71 7.78
CA PRO A 159 23.18 0.94 7.05
C PRO A 159 22.51 -0.24 6.31
N SER A 160 23.14 -0.69 5.23
CA SER A 160 22.59 -1.72 4.32
C SER A 160 22.16 -3.02 5.03
N HIS A 161 22.86 -3.43 6.06
CA HIS A 161 22.51 -4.63 6.85
C HIS A 161 21.24 -4.44 7.71
N ALA A 162 20.84 -3.20 8.04
CA ALA A 162 19.65 -2.88 8.83
C ALA A 162 18.44 -2.50 7.94
N LEU A 163 18.63 -2.30 6.63
CA LEU A 163 17.60 -1.84 5.70
C LEU A 163 16.39 -2.78 5.66
N HIS A 164 16.60 -4.11 5.68
CA HIS A 164 15.50 -5.08 5.73
C HIS A 164 14.62 -4.90 6.98
N GLY A 165 15.25 -4.63 8.14
CA GLY A 165 14.53 -4.35 9.38
C GLY A 165 13.72 -3.06 9.31
N ALA A 166 14.28 -2.00 8.70
CA ALA A 166 13.60 -0.72 8.51
C ALA A 166 12.37 -0.86 7.60
N ILE A 167 12.53 -1.52 6.44
CA ILE A 167 11.42 -1.78 5.51
C ILE A 167 10.33 -2.65 6.18
N GLY A 168 10.75 -3.67 6.95
CA GLY A 168 9.82 -4.50 7.72
C GLY A 168 9.03 -3.71 8.75
N LEU A 169 9.68 -2.78 9.46
CA LEU A 169 9.03 -1.91 10.44
C LEU A 169 8.05 -0.94 9.76
N SER A 170 8.44 -0.29 8.66
CA SER A 170 7.56 0.57 7.86
C SER A 170 6.32 -0.20 7.39
N ARG A 171 6.51 -1.42 6.89
CA ARG A 171 5.38 -2.25 6.44
C ARG A 171 4.44 -2.61 7.59
N SER A 172 4.98 -3.04 8.73
CA SER A 172 4.18 -3.35 9.93
C SER A 172 3.43 -2.13 10.45
N THR A 173 4.06 -0.95 10.34
CA THR A 173 3.43 0.34 10.70
C THR A 173 2.24 0.66 9.81
N LEU A 174 2.37 0.48 8.49
CA LEU A 174 1.26 0.69 7.54
C LEU A 174 0.09 -0.26 7.83
N ASP A 175 0.38 -1.54 7.99
CA ASP A 175 -0.67 -2.54 8.23
C ASP A 175 -1.32 -2.35 9.62
N GLY A 176 -0.53 -1.97 10.64
CA GLY A 176 -1.03 -1.58 11.96
C GLY A 176 -1.88 -0.31 11.92
N ALA A 177 -1.46 0.70 11.13
CA ALA A 177 -2.22 1.94 10.95
C ALA A 177 -3.59 1.68 10.30
N ARG A 178 -3.68 0.76 9.34
CA ARG A 178 -4.96 0.36 8.73
C ARG A 178 -5.92 -0.25 9.76
N VAL A 179 -5.43 -1.14 10.61
CA VAL A 179 -6.26 -1.77 11.64
C VAL A 179 -6.71 -0.76 12.68
N VAL A 180 -5.75 -0.08 13.32
CA VAL A 180 -6.04 0.81 14.45
C VAL A 180 -6.66 2.14 13.98
N GLY A 181 -6.15 2.70 12.88
CA GLY A 181 -6.64 3.95 12.31
C GLY A 181 -8.10 3.87 11.89
N SER A 182 -8.54 2.76 11.30
CA SER A 182 -9.94 2.57 10.91
C SER A 182 -10.85 2.51 12.15
N ILE A 183 -10.46 1.80 13.21
CA ILE A 183 -11.24 1.74 14.45
C ILE A 183 -11.29 3.13 15.10
N VAL A 184 -10.14 3.76 15.30
CA VAL A 184 -10.04 5.06 15.99
C VAL A 184 -10.77 6.13 15.20
N GLY A 185 -10.59 6.21 13.88
CA GLY A 185 -11.25 7.17 13.01
C GLY A 185 -12.77 7.03 13.04
N GLY A 186 -13.27 5.81 12.85
CA GLY A 186 -14.71 5.53 12.90
C GLY A 186 -15.32 5.79 14.29
N THR A 187 -14.61 5.45 15.36
CA THR A 187 -15.08 5.66 16.76
C THR A 187 -15.08 7.14 17.13
N LEU A 188 -14.02 7.89 16.79
CA LEU A 188 -13.98 9.34 17.06
C LEU A 188 -15.10 10.06 16.31
N LEU A 189 -15.33 9.70 15.04
CA LEU A 189 -16.42 10.26 14.26
C LEU A 189 -17.79 9.98 14.90
N GLU A 190 -17.99 8.77 15.43
CA GLU A 190 -19.28 8.37 16.02
C GLU A 190 -19.53 8.98 17.38
N LEU A 191 -18.51 9.00 18.26
CA LEU A 191 -18.66 9.43 19.65
C LEU A 191 -18.51 10.93 19.84
N LEU A 192 -17.62 11.57 19.07
CA LEU A 192 -17.23 12.96 19.27
C LEU A 192 -17.57 13.85 18.06
N GLY A 193 -18.00 13.27 16.94
CA GLY A 193 -18.35 14.00 15.74
C GLY A 193 -17.17 14.24 14.80
N LEU A 194 -17.49 14.86 13.66
CA LEU A 194 -16.53 15.12 12.57
C LEU A 194 -15.41 16.08 13.01
N ASP A 195 -15.74 17.06 13.83
CA ASP A 195 -14.80 18.07 14.34
C ASP A 195 -13.62 17.44 15.07
N TRP A 196 -13.89 16.60 16.07
CA TRP A 196 -12.86 15.95 16.87
C TRP A 196 -12.07 14.91 16.09
N ALA A 197 -12.74 14.21 15.15
CA ALA A 197 -12.04 13.29 14.26
C ALA A 197 -11.00 14.03 13.41
N TYR A 198 -11.38 15.19 12.81
CA TYR A 198 -10.46 15.98 12.00
C TYR A 198 -9.42 16.76 12.80
N ILE A 199 -9.74 17.24 14.00
CA ILE A 199 -8.75 17.82 14.93
C ILE A 199 -7.67 16.77 15.21
N THR A 200 -8.04 15.53 15.52
CA THR A 200 -7.08 14.44 15.77
C THR A 200 -6.21 14.15 14.56
N ILE A 201 -6.79 14.04 13.36
CA ILE A 201 -6.07 13.83 12.11
C ILE A 201 -5.07 14.98 11.88
N THR A 202 -5.51 16.23 12.09
CA THR A 202 -4.66 17.43 11.91
C THR A 202 -3.50 17.45 12.91
N VAL A 203 -3.73 17.08 14.15
CA VAL A 203 -2.69 16.97 15.19
C VAL A 203 -1.65 15.92 14.81
N LEU A 204 -2.08 14.76 14.27
CA LEU A 204 -1.16 13.72 13.80
C LEU A 204 -0.29 14.20 12.63
N TYR A 205 -0.88 14.88 11.65
CA TYR A 205 -0.11 15.48 10.55
C TYR A 205 0.85 16.57 11.03
N LEU A 206 0.44 17.39 12.00
CA LEU A 206 1.29 18.40 12.61
C LEU A 206 2.50 17.77 13.34
N MET A 207 2.25 16.74 14.14
CA MET A 207 3.31 15.99 14.82
C MET A 207 4.26 15.32 13.81
N ALA A 208 3.75 14.76 12.71
CA ALA A 208 4.57 14.23 11.63
C ALA A 208 5.44 15.30 10.99
N THR A 209 4.94 16.52 10.84
CA THR A 209 5.71 17.66 10.31
C THR A 209 6.81 18.08 11.28
N ILE A 210 6.53 18.15 12.58
CA ILE A 210 7.53 18.50 13.61
C ILE A 210 8.66 17.46 13.62
N THR A 211 8.35 16.17 13.46
CA THR A 211 9.38 15.12 13.37
C THR A 211 10.17 15.21 12.07
N ALA A 212 9.53 15.54 10.95
CA ALA A 212 10.20 15.72 9.65
C ALA A 212 11.24 16.84 9.66
N ILE A 213 10.99 17.94 10.36
CA ILE A 213 11.93 19.06 10.49
C ILE A 213 13.24 18.62 11.16
N LYS A 214 13.18 17.63 12.07
CA LYS A 214 14.35 17.11 12.79
C LYS A 214 15.21 16.12 12.00
N ILE A 215 14.78 15.71 10.81
CA ILE A 215 15.58 14.85 9.92
C ILE A 215 16.76 15.66 9.39
N ASP A 216 17.96 15.15 9.54
CA ASP A 216 19.18 15.78 9.02
C ASP A 216 19.67 15.05 7.76
N SER A 217 19.06 15.33 6.62
CA SER A 217 19.44 14.70 5.37
C SER A 217 20.65 15.40 4.76
N ARG A 218 21.74 14.65 4.64
CA ARG A 218 22.91 15.10 3.89
C ARG A 218 22.57 15.08 2.40
N PRO A 219 22.99 16.12 1.63
CA PRO A 219 22.79 16.08 0.18
C PRO A 219 23.60 14.90 -0.41
N VAL A 220 22.93 13.91 -0.94
CA VAL A 220 23.58 12.84 -1.69
C VAL A 220 23.92 13.41 -3.06
N LYS A 221 25.21 13.48 -3.39
CA LYS A 221 25.66 13.71 -4.77
C LYS A 221 25.27 12.49 -5.58
N THR A 222 24.20 12.56 -6.35
CA THR A 222 23.82 11.49 -7.26
C THR A 222 24.43 11.81 -8.62
N ASP A 223 25.53 11.15 -8.95
CA ASP A 223 26.03 11.05 -10.33
C ASP A 223 25.13 10.08 -11.11
N SER A 224 23.84 10.37 -11.19
CA SER A 224 22.92 9.57 -11.99
C SER A 224 22.88 10.13 -13.40
N GLU A 225 23.36 9.36 -14.35
CA GLU A 225 23.03 9.58 -15.77
C GLU A 225 21.52 9.70 -15.89
N THR A 226 21.04 10.81 -16.44
CA THR A 226 19.63 11.08 -16.66
C THR A 226 19.08 10.15 -17.75
N VAL A 227 18.74 8.93 -17.38
CA VAL A 227 18.02 8.03 -18.29
C VAL A 227 16.65 8.65 -18.55
N SER A 228 16.32 8.89 -19.82
CA SER A 228 14.99 9.39 -20.19
C SER A 228 13.91 8.45 -19.66
N ILE A 229 13.01 8.98 -18.81
CA ILE A 229 11.91 8.22 -18.18
C ILE A 229 11.08 7.50 -19.25
N TRP A 230 10.82 8.18 -20.36
CA TRP A 230 10.04 7.62 -21.48
C TRP A 230 10.74 6.43 -22.15
N ARG A 231 12.06 6.50 -22.27
CA ARG A 231 12.88 5.39 -22.79
C ARG A 231 12.85 4.22 -21.81
N GLY A 232 13.03 4.48 -20.51
CA GLY A 232 12.94 3.44 -19.47
C GLY A 232 11.56 2.76 -19.41
N PHE A 233 10.48 3.53 -19.59
CA PHE A 233 9.13 2.99 -19.67
C PHE A 233 8.92 2.08 -20.90
N LYS A 234 9.34 2.53 -22.09
CA LYS A 234 9.26 1.73 -23.32
C LYS A 234 10.07 0.43 -23.22
N GLU A 235 11.29 0.51 -22.68
CA GLU A 235 12.13 -0.67 -22.46
C GLU A 235 11.50 -1.64 -21.44
N GLY A 236 10.88 -1.13 -20.37
CA GLY A 236 10.14 -1.94 -19.40
C GLY A 236 8.92 -2.63 -20.03
N LEU A 237 8.16 -1.91 -20.85
CA LEU A 237 7.00 -2.46 -21.56
C LEU A 237 7.40 -3.53 -22.59
N HIS A 238 8.50 -3.29 -23.32
CA HIS A 238 9.06 -4.26 -24.25
C HIS A 238 9.47 -5.54 -23.53
N TYR A 239 10.22 -5.41 -22.44
CA TYR A 239 10.63 -6.53 -21.62
C TYR A 239 9.44 -7.34 -21.05
N ILE A 240 8.37 -6.65 -20.60
CA ILE A 240 7.16 -7.34 -20.13
C ILE A 240 6.53 -8.16 -21.25
N LYS A 241 6.46 -7.64 -22.48
CA LYS A 241 5.87 -8.35 -23.62
C LYS A 241 6.67 -9.59 -24.04
N GLU A 242 7.98 -9.54 -23.92
CA GLU A 242 8.88 -10.66 -24.29
C GLU A 242 8.90 -11.77 -23.24
N ASN A 243 8.58 -11.47 -21.98
CA ASN A 243 8.58 -12.47 -20.93
C ASN A 243 7.20 -13.13 -20.81
N PRO A 244 7.08 -14.46 -20.89
CA PRO A 244 5.79 -15.16 -20.90
C PRO A 244 5.02 -15.06 -19.57
N LEU A 245 5.67 -14.73 -18.45
CA LEU A 245 5.07 -14.67 -17.11
C LEU A 245 4.63 -13.26 -16.73
N LEU A 246 5.39 -12.23 -17.13
CA LEU A 246 5.16 -10.86 -16.68
C LEU A 246 3.80 -10.26 -17.08
N PRO A 247 3.28 -10.48 -18.31
CA PRO A 247 1.95 -9.99 -18.67
C PRO A 247 0.86 -10.50 -17.73
N GLY A 248 0.92 -11.79 -17.37
CA GLY A 248 -0.03 -12.38 -16.43
C GLY A 248 0.11 -11.80 -15.02
N LEU A 249 1.33 -11.59 -14.52
CA LEU A 249 1.57 -10.98 -13.21
C LEU A 249 1.09 -9.52 -13.15
N ILE A 250 1.30 -8.74 -14.20
CA ILE A 250 0.78 -7.37 -14.30
C ILE A 250 -0.75 -7.37 -14.38
N PHE A 251 -1.34 -8.30 -15.14
CA PHE A 251 -2.78 -8.47 -15.21
C PHE A 251 -3.37 -8.77 -13.82
N PHE A 252 -2.79 -9.69 -13.05
CA PHE A 252 -3.23 -9.96 -11.68
C PHE A 252 -3.09 -8.75 -10.76
N SER A 253 -2.03 -7.96 -10.92
CA SER A 253 -1.88 -6.72 -10.17
C SER A 253 -3.02 -5.75 -10.43
N PHE A 254 -3.41 -5.54 -11.69
CA PHE A 254 -4.55 -4.71 -12.05
C PHE A 254 -5.89 -5.32 -11.56
N LEU A 255 -6.06 -6.63 -11.74
CA LEU A 255 -7.28 -7.34 -11.37
C LEU A 255 -7.63 -7.18 -9.90
N ILE A 256 -6.69 -7.44 -9.00
CA ILE A 256 -6.94 -7.34 -7.56
C ILE A 256 -7.17 -5.90 -7.10
N GLU A 257 -6.50 -4.93 -7.71
CA GLU A 257 -6.73 -3.51 -7.46
C GLU A 257 -8.13 -3.08 -7.94
N PHE A 258 -8.60 -3.61 -9.07
CA PHE A 258 -9.92 -3.28 -9.62
C PHE A 258 -11.07 -3.96 -8.87
N THR A 259 -10.91 -5.23 -8.45
CA THR A 259 -12.03 -6.03 -7.95
C THR A 259 -12.10 -6.12 -6.42
N ALA A 260 -10.97 -6.31 -5.75
CA ALA A 260 -10.95 -6.63 -4.32
C ALA A 260 -10.65 -5.41 -3.44
N PHE A 261 -9.64 -4.61 -3.77
CA PHE A 261 -9.24 -3.47 -2.95
C PHE A 261 -10.30 -2.36 -2.78
N PRO A 262 -11.26 -2.13 -3.70
CA PRO A 262 -12.33 -1.15 -3.49
C PRO A 262 -13.13 -1.35 -2.21
N LEU A 263 -13.32 -2.60 -1.76
CA LEU A 263 -14.09 -2.90 -0.56
C LEU A 263 -13.50 -2.21 0.68
N VAL A 264 -12.17 -2.26 0.85
CA VAL A 264 -11.51 -1.69 2.05
C VAL A 264 -11.02 -0.27 1.87
N ASN A 265 -10.89 0.23 0.64
CA ASN A 265 -10.35 1.57 0.37
C ASN A 265 -11.43 2.65 0.14
N GLY A 266 -12.68 2.38 0.53
CA GLY A 266 -13.76 3.36 0.45
C GLY A 266 -15.16 2.73 0.62
N LEU A 267 -15.43 1.62 -0.07
CA LEU A 267 -16.77 1.05 -0.11
C LEU A 267 -17.18 0.28 1.16
N MET A 268 -16.28 0.09 2.13
CA MET A 268 -16.65 -0.51 3.43
C MET A 268 -17.66 0.33 4.20
N ALA A 269 -17.63 1.66 4.04
CA ALA A 269 -18.63 2.55 4.62
C ALA A 269 -20.05 2.22 4.11
N VAL A 270 -20.18 2.03 2.79
CA VAL A 270 -21.43 1.66 2.14
C VAL A 270 -21.89 0.26 2.58
N ILE A 271 -21.00 -0.73 2.58
CA ILE A 271 -21.29 -2.10 3.01
C ILE A 271 -21.78 -2.12 4.47
N GLY A 272 -21.04 -1.46 5.36
CA GLY A 272 -21.37 -1.45 6.80
C GLY A 272 -22.66 -0.71 7.09
N SER A 273 -22.90 0.45 6.46
CA SER A 273 -24.12 1.24 6.61
C SER A 273 -25.34 0.53 6.02
N ASP A 274 -25.30 0.23 4.74
CA ASP A 274 -26.52 -0.10 3.97
C ASP A 274 -26.91 -1.58 4.10
N LEU A 275 -25.96 -2.51 4.31
CA LEU A 275 -26.28 -3.93 4.52
C LEU A 275 -26.49 -4.29 6.00
N TYR A 276 -25.77 -3.63 6.90
CA TYR A 276 -25.71 -4.07 8.31
C TYR A 276 -26.10 -2.97 9.30
N ASN A 277 -26.53 -1.80 8.85
CA ASN A 277 -26.93 -0.65 9.68
C ASN A 277 -25.87 -0.31 10.74
N GLN A 278 -24.58 -0.43 10.37
CA GLN A 278 -23.49 -0.15 11.26
C GLN A 278 -23.22 1.35 11.36
N ASN A 279 -22.95 1.81 12.58
CA ASN A 279 -22.46 3.16 12.83
C ASN A 279 -20.97 3.29 12.49
N GLY A 280 -20.38 4.48 12.68
CA GLY A 280 -18.97 4.75 12.36
C GLY A 280 -17.99 3.79 13.05
N THR A 281 -18.24 3.44 14.31
CA THR A 281 -17.42 2.45 15.05
C THR A 281 -17.52 1.06 14.40
N GLY A 282 -18.72 0.61 14.05
CA GLY A 282 -18.96 -0.68 13.41
C GLY A 282 -18.29 -0.76 12.02
N ILE A 283 -18.40 0.30 11.21
CA ILE A 283 -17.73 0.40 9.90
C ILE A 283 -16.21 0.35 10.07
N GLY A 284 -15.66 1.10 11.01
CA GLY A 284 -14.24 1.08 11.33
C GLY A 284 -13.75 -0.31 11.78
N LEU A 285 -14.55 -1.01 12.58
CA LEU A 285 -14.26 -2.38 13.00
C LEU A 285 -14.27 -3.37 11.84
N LEU A 286 -15.23 -3.28 10.91
CA LEU A 286 -15.27 -4.12 9.70
C LEU A 286 -14.01 -3.90 8.86
N ALA A 287 -13.61 -2.65 8.62
CA ALA A 287 -12.38 -2.33 7.89
C ALA A 287 -11.12 -2.88 8.59
N ALA A 288 -11.08 -2.78 9.92
CA ALA A 288 -10.00 -3.32 10.73
C ALA A 288 -9.92 -4.85 10.70
N ILE A 289 -11.06 -5.56 10.73
CA ILE A 289 -11.11 -7.04 10.62
C ILE A 289 -10.56 -7.49 9.26
N ALA A 290 -10.95 -6.84 8.18
CA ALA A 290 -10.40 -7.12 6.85
C ALA A 290 -8.88 -6.90 6.80
N SER A 291 -8.42 -5.79 7.38
CA SER A 291 -6.98 -5.43 7.42
C SER A 291 -6.18 -6.38 8.33
N ALA A 292 -6.73 -6.79 9.46
CA ALA A 292 -6.12 -7.78 10.37
C ALA A 292 -5.98 -9.15 9.69
N GLY A 293 -7.00 -9.54 8.91
CA GLY A 293 -6.92 -10.73 8.04
C GLY A 293 -5.76 -10.61 7.06
N ALA A 294 -5.65 -9.49 6.34
CA ALA A 294 -4.60 -9.27 5.36
C ALA A 294 -3.20 -9.28 5.99
N LEU A 295 -3.05 -8.63 7.15
CA LEU A 295 -1.80 -8.63 7.91
C LEU A 295 -1.39 -10.05 8.32
N SER A 296 -2.33 -10.84 8.85
CA SER A 296 -2.05 -12.21 9.30
C SER A 296 -1.70 -13.14 8.13
N GLY A 297 -2.37 -13.01 6.98
CA GLY A 297 -2.06 -13.75 5.76
C GLY A 297 -0.68 -13.40 5.19
N ALA A 298 -0.35 -12.11 5.14
CA ALA A 298 0.96 -11.63 4.72
C ALA A 298 2.09 -12.11 5.65
N ALA A 299 1.86 -12.05 6.98
CA ALA A 299 2.82 -12.52 7.97
C ALA A 299 3.08 -14.04 7.87
N LEU A 300 2.03 -14.85 7.67
CA LEU A 300 2.17 -16.29 7.49
C LEU A 300 3.06 -16.62 6.30
N LEU A 301 2.88 -15.94 5.17
CA LEU A 301 3.70 -16.18 3.98
C LEU A 301 5.14 -15.68 4.17
N GLY A 302 5.33 -14.59 4.92
CA GLY A 302 6.65 -14.06 5.27
C GLY A 302 7.48 -15.02 6.15
N ILE A 303 6.84 -15.74 7.06
CA ILE A 303 7.51 -16.73 7.95
C ILE A 303 7.93 -17.98 7.16
N LYS A 304 7.11 -18.44 6.22
CA LYS A 304 7.39 -19.60 5.37
C LYS A 304 8.30 -19.23 4.19
N GLN A 305 9.50 -18.75 4.45
CA GLN A 305 10.46 -18.22 3.46
C GLN A 305 10.89 -19.22 2.36
N SER A 306 10.73 -20.49 2.57
CA SER A 306 11.07 -21.49 1.59
C SER A 306 9.80 -22.12 1.07
N VAL A 307 9.73 -22.31 -0.17
CA VAL A 307 9.08 -23.49 -0.68
C VAL A 307 8.06 -23.33 -1.77
N LEU A 308 7.22 -22.41 -1.89
CA LEU A 308 6.12 -22.61 -2.82
C LEU A 308 6.30 -21.72 -4.07
N ASN A 309 5.93 -22.27 -5.20
CA ASN A 309 5.76 -21.53 -6.44
C ASN A 309 4.86 -20.30 -6.20
N PRO A 310 5.41 -19.07 -6.16
CA PRO A 310 4.63 -17.89 -5.79
C PRO A 310 3.52 -17.59 -6.79
N GLY A 311 3.67 -17.98 -8.07
CA GLY A 311 2.62 -17.86 -9.08
C GLY A 311 1.43 -18.75 -8.75
N ARG A 312 1.67 -19.98 -8.30
CA ARG A 312 0.60 -20.93 -7.89
C ARG A 312 -0.14 -20.42 -6.65
N ILE A 313 0.60 -19.91 -5.64
CA ILE A 313 -0.02 -19.34 -4.43
C ILE A 313 -0.87 -18.12 -4.79
N MET A 314 -0.37 -17.23 -5.66
CA MET A 314 -1.10 -16.06 -6.13
C MET A 314 -2.42 -16.45 -6.81
N ILE A 315 -2.40 -17.44 -7.71
CA ILE A 315 -3.59 -17.89 -8.43
C ILE A 315 -4.61 -18.53 -7.47
N LEU A 316 -4.18 -19.47 -6.64
CA LEU A 316 -5.07 -20.13 -5.66
C LEU A 316 -5.61 -19.12 -4.63
N GLY A 317 -4.77 -18.20 -4.17
CA GLY A 317 -5.17 -17.13 -3.29
C GLY A 317 -6.16 -16.18 -3.94
N SER A 318 -5.94 -15.77 -5.19
CA SER A 318 -6.87 -14.93 -5.95
C SER A 318 -8.23 -15.62 -6.14
N PHE A 319 -8.22 -16.92 -6.48
CA PHE A 319 -9.44 -17.71 -6.58
C PHE A 319 -10.20 -17.73 -5.26
N THR A 320 -9.54 -18.07 -4.16
CA THR A 320 -10.15 -18.11 -2.82
C THR A 320 -10.66 -16.72 -2.40
N TRP A 321 -9.90 -15.69 -2.69
CA TRP A 321 -10.25 -14.30 -2.35
C TRP A 321 -11.56 -13.88 -3.02
N HIS A 322 -11.69 -14.13 -4.33
CA HIS A 322 -12.91 -13.77 -5.08
C HIS A 322 -14.07 -14.73 -4.79
N ALA A 323 -13.81 -16.01 -4.49
CA ALA A 323 -14.85 -16.92 -4.04
C ALA A 323 -15.46 -16.49 -2.69
N LEU A 324 -14.61 -16.00 -1.76
CA LEU A 324 -15.08 -15.42 -0.50
C LEU A 324 -15.90 -14.13 -0.72
N MET A 325 -15.59 -13.32 -1.74
CA MET A 325 -16.45 -12.19 -2.12
C MET A 325 -17.85 -12.63 -2.53
N LEU A 326 -17.96 -13.72 -3.30
CA LEU A 326 -19.27 -14.25 -3.67
C LEU A 326 -20.06 -14.75 -2.45
N LEU A 327 -19.39 -15.32 -1.44
CA LEU A 327 -20.04 -15.67 -0.18
C LEU A 327 -20.47 -14.44 0.63
N LEU A 328 -19.66 -13.38 0.66
CA LEU A 328 -20.00 -12.11 1.29
C LEU A 328 -21.20 -11.43 0.60
N ALA A 329 -21.34 -11.59 -0.73
CA ALA A 329 -22.46 -11.07 -1.51
C ALA A 329 -23.81 -11.70 -1.17
N LEU A 330 -23.82 -12.89 -0.55
CA LEU A 330 -25.04 -13.55 -0.05
C LEU A 330 -25.61 -12.87 1.21
N THR A 331 -24.96 -11.80 1.69
CA THR A 331 -25.37 -11.04 2.87
C THR A 331 -25.67 -11.91 4.11
N PRO A 332 -24.74 -12.77 4.52
CA PRO A 332 -24.94 -13.62 5.70
C PRO A 332 -25.10 -12.78 6.96
N PRO A 333 -25.60 -13.35 8.09
CA PRO A 333 -25.66 -12.62 9.37
C PRO A 333 -24.32 -11.98 9.72
N LEU A 334 -24.33 -10.84 10.40
CA LEU A 334 -23.14 -10.01 10.65
C LEU A 334 -21.97 -10.79 11.24
N TRP A 335 -22.21 -11.70 12.19
CA TRP A 335 -21.16 -12.54 12.78
C TRP A 335 -20.45 -13.43 11.73
N LEU A 336 -21.22 -14.00 10.81
CA LEU A 336 -20.65 -14.83 9.72
C LEU A 336 -19.96 -13.93 8.67
N PHE A 337 -20.54 -12.77 8.37
CA PHE A 337 -19.92 -11.78 7.49
C PHE A 337 -18.55 -11.37 8.00
N THR A 338 -18.41 -11.09 9.31
CA THR A 338 -17.13 -10.72 9.92
C THR A 338 -16.09 -11.83 9.86
N VAL A 339 -16.49 -13.09 10.05
CA VAL A 339 -15.60 -14.25 9.89
C VAL A 339 -15.16 -14.40 8.43
N LEU A 340 -16.09 -14.32 7.49
CA LEU A 340 -15.78 -14.39 6.04
C LEU A 340 -14.90 -13.21 5.63
N LEU A 341 -15.11 -12.02 6.17
CA LEU A 341 -14.33 -10.83 5.89
C LEU A 341 -12.89 -10.97 6.42
N LEU A 342 -12.69 -11.57 7.58
CA LEU A 342 -11.36 -11.91 8.11
C LEU A 342 -10.63 -12.89 7.17
N LEU A 343 -11.31 -13.96 6.74
CA LEU A 343 -10.77 -14.96 5.81
C LEU A 343 -10.49 -14.36 4.43
N TRP A 344 -11.37 -13.47 3.98
CA TRP A 344 -11.19 -12.70 2.74
C TRP A 344 -9.92 -11.84 2.82
N GLY A 345 -9.75 -11.08 3.90
CA GLY A 345 -8.53 -10.31 4.14
C GLY A 345 -7.29 -11.21 4.17
N PHE A 346 -7.34 -12.32 4.89
CA PHE A 346 -6.25 -13.29 5.01
C PHE A 346 -5.81 -13.83 3.63
N SER A 347 -6.77 -14.24 2.81
CA SER A 347 -6.49 -14.68 1.44
C SER A 347 -5.87 -13.57 0.59
N GLY A 348 -6.37 -12.33 0.74
CA GLY A 348 -5.84 -11.15 0.07
C GLY A 348 -4.39 -10.86 0.44
N GLY A 349 -4.04 -10.94 1.72
CA GLY A 349 -2.67 -10.75 2.20
C GLY A 349 -1.69 -11.75 1.60
N ILE A 350 -2.06 -13.04 1.58
CA ILE A 350 -1.28 -14.10 0.92
C ILE A 350 -1.11 -13.83 -0.58
N THR A 351 -2.22 -13.52 -1.26
CA THR A 351 -2.24 -13.27 -2.71
C THR A 351 -1.33 -12.12 -3.10
N PHE A 352 -1.44 -11.00 -2.37
CA PHE A 352 -0.65 -9.80 -2.64
C PHE A 352 0.85 -10.03 -2.44
N VAL A 353 1.26 -10.66 -1.34
CA VAL A 353 2.66 -10.98 -1.08
C VAL A 353 3.20 -11.95 -2.12
N ALA A 354 2.46 -13.01 -2.45
CA ALA A 354 2.84 -13.98 -3.47
C ALA A 354 3.04 -13.32 -4.85
N MET A 355 2.15 -12.40 -5.23
CA MET A 355 2.25 -11.63 -6.46
C MET A 355 3.53 -10.77 -6.50
N VAL A 356 3.84 -10.06 -5.43
CA VAL A 356 5.05 -9.22 -5.35
C VAL A 356 6.31 -10.09 -5.44
N VAL A 357 6.34 -11.23 -4.73
CA VAL A 357 7.45 -12.18 -4.78
C VAL A 357 7.61 -12.76 -6.18
N ALA A 358 6.51 -13.15 -6.85
CA ALA A 358 6.54 -13.65 -8.22
C ALA A 358 7.13 -12.62 -9.19
N LEU A 359 6.70 -11.35 -9.10
CA LEU A 359 7.25 -10.26 -9.92
C LEU A 359 8.75 -10.05 -9.68
N LEU A 360 9.18 -10.04 -8.42
CA LEU A 360 10.59 -9.82 -8.05
C LEU A 360 11.50 -10.98 -8.46
N ARG A 361 11.00 -12.22 -8.46
CA ARG A 361 11.74 -13.40 -8.92
C ARG A 361 11.83 -13.46 -10.44
N THR A 362 10.76 -13.07 -11.14
CA THR A 362 10.71 -13.12 -12.62
C THR A 362 11.51 -11.98 -13.26
N ALA A 363 11.59 -10.81 -12.62
CA ALA A 363 12.30 -9.65 -13.13
C ALA A 363 13.80 -9.67 -12.76
N PRO A 364 14.74 -9.65 -13.74
CA PRO A 364 16.17 -9.52 -13.48
C PRO A 364 16.49 -8.23 -12.72
N ALA A 365 17.56 -8.23 -11.94
CA ALA A 365 17.97 -7.09 -11.12
C ALA A 365 18.04 -5.76 -11.91
N LYS A 366 18.53 -5.81 -13.15
CA LYS A 366 18.68 -4.64 -14.05
C LYS A 366 17.33 -4.02 -14.48
N THR A 367 16.27 -4.81 -14.63
CA THR A 367 14.96 -4.36 -15.13
C THR A 367 13.88 -4.34 -14.04
N ARG A 368 14.19 -4.84 -12.84
CA ARG A 368 13.26 -4.98 -11.72
C ARG A 368 12.54 -3.68 -11.36
N GLY A 369 13.27 -2.57 -11.30
CA GLY A 369 12.68 -1.26 -11.01
C GLY A 369 11.65 -0.81 -12.07
N ARG A 370 11.94 -1.08 -13.36
CA ARG A 370 11.03 -0.75 -14.47
C ARG A 370 9.75 -1.60 -14.42
N VAL A 371 9.90 -2.90 -14.16
CA VAL A 371 8.74 -3.82 -14.01
C VAL A 371 7.87 -3.42 -12.83
N MET A 372 8.48 -3.11 -11.68
CA MET A 372 7.75 -2.64 -10.51
C MET A 372 7.09 -1.28 -10.74
N GLY A 373 7.73 -0.38 -11.49
CA GLY A 373 7.14 0.89 -11.92
C GLY A 373 5.89 0.69 -12.79
N ILE A 374 5.92 -0.24 -13.75
CA ILE A 374 4.74 -0.56 -14.57
C ILE A 374 3.66 -1.24 -13.72
N ARG A 375 4.04 -2.15 -12.81
CA ARG A 375 3.10 -2.74 -11.85
C ARG A 375 2.37 -1.67 -11.02
N SER A 376 3.07 -0.61 -10.59
CA SER A 376 2.44 0.45 -9.78
C SER A 376 1.32 1.20 -10.51
N LEU A 377 1.30 1.14 -11.86
CA LEU A 377 0.16 1.63 -12.65
C LEU A 377 -1.11 0.79 -12.42
N GLY A 378 -0.99 -0.42 -11.89
CA GLY A 378 -2.13 -1.24 -11.46
C GLY A 378 -3.04 -0.52 -10.45
N ILE A 379 -2.52 0.47 -9.71
CA ILE A 379 -3.29 1.29 -8.76
C ILE A 379 -4.47 2.04 -9.44
N TYR A 380 -4.39 2.31 -10.75
CA TYR A 380 -5.53 2.84 -11.49
C TYR A 380 -6.69 1.86 -11.58
N GLY A 381 -6.41 0.55 -11.46
CA GLY A 381 -7.42 -0.46 -11.25
C GLY A 381 -8.28 -0.15 -10.02
N LEU A 382 -7.65 0.27 -8.91
CA LEU A 382 -8.37 0.66 -7.69
C LEU A 382 -9.28 1.87 -7.91
N SER A 383 -8.79 2.93 -8.55
CA SER A 383 -9.62 4.10 -8.85
C SER A 383 -10.82 3.76 -9.72
N LEU A 384 -10.60 2.97 -10.78
CA LEU A 384 -11.68 2.48 -11.64
C LEU A 384 -12.63 1.55 -10.90
N GLY A 385 -12.10 0.66 -10.05
CA GLY A 385 -12.87 -0.26 -9.24
C GLY A 385 -13.75 0.44 -8.20
N LEU A 386 -13.25 1.52 -7.59
CA LEU A 386 -14.01 2.36 -6.66
C LEU A 386 -15.18 3.07 -7.37
N LEU A 387 -14.94 3.64 -8.54
CA LEU A 387 -15.99 4.29 -9.34
C LEU A 387 -17.03 3.26 -9.83
N PHE A 388 -16.57 2.15 -10.38
CA PHE A 388 -17.43 1.09 -10.89
C PHE A 388 -18.22 0.42 -9.77
N GLY A 389 -17.57 0.10 -8.66
CA GLY A 389 -18.22 -0.47 -7.48
C GLY A 389 -19.21 0.50 -6.85
N GLY A 390 -18.84 1.78 -6.71
CA GLY A 390 -19.75 2.82 -6.22
C GLY A 390 -20.99 2.97 -7.10
N TRP A 391 -20.81 2.98 -8.43
CA TRP A 391 -21.91 3.03 -9.38
C TRP A 391 -22.83 1.81 -9.25
N ILE A 392 -22.29 0.57 -9.28
CA ILE A 392 -23.12 -0.63 -9.10
C ILE A 392 -23.85 -0.60 -7.75
N SER A 393 -23.16 -0.17 -6.69
CA SER A 393 -23.78 -0.11 -5.37
C SER A 393 -24.95 0.88 -5.33
N GLN A 394 -24.84 1.99 -6.04
CA GLN A 394 -25.91 2.99 -6.14
C GLN A 394 -27.11 2.47 -6.94
N GLU A 395 -26.88 1.79 -8.06
CA GLU A 395 -27.95 1.32 -8.95
C GLU A 395 -28.61 0.01 -8.49
N ALA A 396 -27.81 -0.91 -7.89
CA ALA A 396 -28.24 -2.27 -7.62
C ALA A 396 -27.93 -2.76 -6.20
N GLY A 397 -27.43 -1.87 -5.35
CA GLY A 397 -27.11 -2.16 -3.95
C GLY A 397 -25.74 -2.80 -3.74
N PRO A 398 -25.22 -2.70 -2.49
CA PRO A 398 -23.87 -3.13 -2.17
C PRO A 398 -23.66 -4.66 -2.23
N ALA A 399 -24.70 -5.47 -2.03
CA ALA A 399 -24.61 -6.91 -2.21
C ALA A 399 -24.31 -7.28 -3.66
N THR A 400 -25.03 -6.66 -4.61
CA THR A 400 -24.80 -6.83 -6.06
C THR A 400 -23.40 -6.36 -6.45
N MET A 401 -22.96 -5.23 -5.92
CA MET A 401 -21.59 -4.72 -6.13
C MET A 401 -20.52 -5.74 -5.71
N ILE A 402 -20.62 -6.31 -4.50
CA ILE A 402 -19.68 -7.35 -4.04
C ILE A 402 -19.73 -8.56 -4.96
N GLY A 403 -20.94 -9.01 -5.35
CA GLY A 403 -21.13 -10.16 -6.24
C GLY A 403 -20.55 -9.95 -7.64
N VAL A 404 -20.78 -8.78 -8.25
CA VAL A 404 -20.26 -8.44 -9.58
C VAL A 404 -18.73 -8.35 -9.56
N LEU A 405 -18.15 -7.62 -8.62
CA LEU A 405 -16.70 -7.51 -8.50
C LEU A 405 -16.06 -8.88 -8.20
N GLY A 406 -16.66 -9.67 -7.31
CA GLY A 406 -16.24 -11.04 -7.03
C GLY A 406 -16.33 -11.94 -8.26
N GLY A 407 -17.43 -11.87 -9.01
CA GLY A 407 -17.65 -12.63 -10.24
C GLY A 407 -16.66 -12.28 -11.35
N ILE A 408 -16.42 -10.98 -11.58
CA ILE A 408 -15.38 -10.50 -12.51
C ILE A 408 -14.02 -11.05 -12.10
N GLY A 409 -13.66 -10.90 -10.83
CA GLY A 409 -12.38 -11.34 -10.31
C GLY A 409 -12.17 -12.86 -10.44
N LEU A 410 -13.18 -13.64 -10.11
CA LEU A 410 -13.15 -15.11 -10.23
C LEU A 410 -13.03 -15.55 -11.70
N SER A 411 -13.87 -15.02 -12.57
CA SER A 411 -13.86 -15.33 -14.01
C SER A 411 -12.55 -14.93 -14.66
N ALA A 412 -12.03 -13.74 -14.35
CA ALA A 412 -10.75 -13.25 -14.85
C ALA A 412 -9.57 -14.09 -14.33
N THR A 413 -9.64 -14.57 -13.08
CA THR A 413 -8.64 -15.50 -12.52
C THR A 413 -8.64 -16.82 -13.30
N LEU A 414 -9.81 -17.41 -13.58
CA LEU A 414 -9.94 -18.63 -14.39
C LEU A 414 -9.40 -18.44 -15.81
N ILE A 415 -9.78 -17.33 -16.48
CA ILE A 415 -9.27 -17.00 -17.81
C ILE A 415 -7.74 -16.86 -17.79
N ALA A 416 -7.19 -16.23 -16.75
CA ALA A 416 -5.75 -16.04 -16.61
C ALA A 416 -5.00 -17.38 -16.47
N VAL A 417 -5.55 -18.35 -15.76
CA VAL A 417 -4.98 -19.71 -15.67
C VAL A 417 -4.91 -20.39 -17.03
N ILE A 418 -5.93 -20.22 -17.85
CA ILE A 418 -5.98 -20.80 -19.22
C ILE A 418 -4.99 -20.07 -20.13
N LYS A 419 -4.92 -18.73 -20.05
CA LYS A 419 -4.08 -17.90 -20.93
C LYS A 419 -2.59 -17.95 -20.58
N TRP A 420 -2.27 -18.06 -19.27
CA TRP A 420 -0.89 -18.09 -18.75
C TRP A 420 -0.64 -19.33 -17.87
N PRO A 421 -0.73 -20.55 -18.42
CA PRO A 421 -0.56 -21.78 -17.65
C PRO A 421 0.84 -21.91 -17.02
N ALA A 422 1.81 -21.22 -17.59
CA ALA A 422 3.18 -21.16 -17.07
C ALA A 422 3.24 -20.55 -15.65
N LEU A 423 2.34 -19.62 -15.29
CA LEU A 423 2.27 -19.04 -13.92
C LEU A 423 1.93 -20.11 -12.87
N PHE A 424 1.17 -21.13 -13.24
CA PHE A 424 0.78 -22.21 -12.35
C PHE A 424 1.85 -23.32 -12.25
N ARG A 425 2.66 -23.47 -13.31
CA ARG A 425 3.65 -24.56 -13.47
C ARG A 425 5.09 -24.17 -13.19
N SER A 426 5.41 -22.86 -13.18
CA SER A 426 6.78 -22.37 -12.94
C SER A 426 7.25 -22.80 -11.54
N GLU A 427 8.37 -23.52 -11.49
CA GLU A 427 9.06 -23.93 -10.27
C GLU A 427 9.75 -22.76 -9.56
#